data_1569a45840995e5403758485bf86551d
#
_entry.id   1569a45840995e5403758485bf86551d
#
_cell.length_a   1.000
_cell.length_b   1.000
_cell.length_c   1.000
_cell.angle_alpha   90.00
_cell.angle_beta   90.00
_cell.angle_gamma   90.00
#
_symmetry.space_group_name_H-M   'P 1'
#
loop_
_entity.id
_entity.type
_entity.pdbx_description
1 polymer ?
#
loop_
_entity_poly.entity_id
_entity_poly.type
_entity_poly.pdbx_seq_one_letter_code
_entity_poly.pdbx_strand_id
1 'polypeptide(L)'
;MKIAFFESRLANFGGGGRHALMAALALAEAHDVEFWHTGAVDPAVLQARWNVSVKGLRLRTVPPDDAAVSALTAGVDGFINAAQGRFVRPRARHSAFLSFFPTGVDLSPSGRARWLAGSLIRAAGLGGRLPAGLRERLRTLPTRAEIQALAAYDDIIANSEYSRRWVRHYWRRDSQVLYPPIEMLQPGTKQNIILHVGRFFVGGHNKKHDVLIDAFRALRTRLPASESWELHLAGGITPGPEHLAYADRIRDMAAGLPVRIHQGIDHAALAALFGRARIYWHATGYGADLQRFPDQAEHFGMSIAEAMSAGAVPVVFAAGGPAEIITPGRDGLVWQTPAALVEDTLRLIMNPDQQSELAAAAIIRSRDFETRAFMRRARDLWADVVRQSRT
;
A
#
# COMPACT_ATOMS: atom_id res chain seq x y z
N MET A 1 17.42 17.54 15.92
CA MET A 1 16.05 17.56 16.44
C MET A 1 15.71 16.18 16.95
N LYS A 2 14.86 16.11 17.98
CA LYS A 2 14.27 14.84 18.43
C LYS A 2 12.96 14.64 17.68
N ILE A 3 12.82 13.54 16.94
CA ILE A 3 11.66 13.27 16.07
C ILE A 3 11.03 11.93 16.47
N ALA A 4 9.71 11.87 16.54
CA ALA A 4 8.99 10.62 16.74
C ALA A 4 8.15 10.26 15.51
N PHE A 5 8.31 9.02 15.04
CA PHE A 5 7.37 8.38 14.12
C PHE A 5 6.40 7.51 14.91
N PHE A 6 5.16 7.48 14.50
CA PHE A 6 4.16 6.62 15.13
C PHE A 6 3.43 5.75 14.11
N GLU A 7 3.54 4.42 14.25
CA GLU A 7 2.79 3.43 13.47
C GLU A 7 2.27 2.32 14.42
N SER A 8 0.97 2.28 14.62
CA SER A 8 0.34 1.40 15.61
C SER A 8 0.33 -0.08 15.22
N ARG A 9 0.46 -0.41 13.92
CA ARG A 9 0.32 -1.76 13.39
C ARG A 9 1.59 -2.29 12.73
N LEU A 10 2.75 -1.88 13.23
CA LEU A 10 4.06 -2.28 12.67
C LEU A 10 4.21 -3.81 12.61
N ALA A 11 3.70 -4.55 13.59
CA ALA A 11 3.71 -6.01 13.66
C ALA A 11 2.89 -6.71 12.55
N ASN A 12 2.05 -5.98 11.80
CA ASN A 12 1.30 -6.55 10.67
C ASN A 12 2.14 -6.69 9.40
N PHE A 13 3.38 -6.21 9.41
CA PHE A 13 4.33 -6.29 8.28
C PHE A 13 3.76 -5.84 6.93
N GLY A 14 2.87 -4.84 6.93
CA GLY A 14 2.33 -4.25 5.71
C GLY A 14 3.28 -3.26 5.04
N GLY A 15 3.08 -2.99 3.76
CA GLY A 15 3.87 -2.00 3.00
C GLY A 15 3.86 -0.60 3.60
N GLY A 16 2.76 -0.20 4.25
CA GLY A 16 2.69 1.08 4.96
C GLY A 16 3.67 1.17 6.14
N GLY A 17 3.76 0.11 6.96
CA GLY A 17 4.75 0.05 8.04
C GLY A 17 6.19 0.11 7.53
N ARG A 18 6.50 -0.59 6.42
CA ARG A 18 7.82 -0.49 5.77
C ARG A 18 8.09 0.93 5.28
N HIS A 19 7.11 1.59 4.65
CA HIS A 19 7.23 2.97 4.19
C HIS A 19 7.56 3.94 5.35
N ALA A 20 6.80 3.86 6.46
CA ALA A 20 7.03 4.68 7.65
C ALA A 20 8.40 4.41 8.28
N LEU A 21 8.81 3.14 8.38
CA LEU A 21 10.11 2.76 8.93
C LEU A 21 11.26 3.31 8.08
N MET A 22 11.15 3.21 6.76
CA MET A 22 12.18 3.73 5.85
C MET A 22 12.26 5.26 5.89
N ALA A 23 11.12 5.96 6.06
CA ALA A 23 11.12 7.41 6.27
C ALA A 23 11.79 7.79 7.60
N ALA A 24 11.54 7.03 8.67
CA ALA A 24 12.23 7.22 9.95
C ALA A 24 13.74 7.02 9.84
N LEU A 25 14.18 5.96 9.15
CA LEU A 25 15.61 5.70 8.90
C LEU A 25 16.26 6.82 8.08
N ALA A 26 15.55 7.39 7.09
CA ALA A 26 16.05 8.51 6.30
C ALA A 26 16.32 9.75 7.17
N LEU A 27 15.47 10.02 8.17
CA LEU A 27 15.65 11.14 9.08
C LEU A 27 16.67 10.84 10.19
N ALA A 28 16.86 9.58 10.57
CA ALA A 28 17.82 9.17 11.59
C ALA A 28 19.29 9.42 11.20
N GLU A 29 19.56 9.65 9.90
CA GLU A 29 20.91 10.04 9.45
C GLU A 29 21.34 11.42 9.99
N ALA A 30 20.39 12.33 10.29
CA ALA A 30 20.68 13.70 10.71
C ALA A 30 19.96 14.10 12.02
N HIS A 31 19.11 13.26 12.57
CA HIS A 31 18.27 13.57 13.71
C HIS A 31 18.23 12.43 14.73
N ASP A 32 17.86 12.71 15.99
CA ASP A 32 17.56 11.68 17.01
C ASP A 32 16.12 11.21 16.78
N VAL A 33 15.95 10.01 16.21
CA VAL A 33 14.66 9.49 15.79
C VAL A 33 14.23 8.32 16.68
N GLU A 34 13.03 8.44 17.22
CA GLU A 34 12.31 7.34 17.88
C GLU A 34 11.19 6.83 16.95
N PHE A 35 11.05 5.51 16.84
CA PHE A 35 9.92 4.89 16.16
C PHE A 35 8.96 4.29 17.20
N TRP A 36 7.80 4.92 17.36
CA TRP A 36 6.79 4.54 18.32
C TRP A 36 5.80 3.54 17.73
N HIS A 37 5.52 2.48 18.46
CA HIS A 37 4.57 1.44 18.07
C HIS A 37 3.76 0.95 19.26
N THR A 38 2.60 0.32 18.99
CA THR A 38 1.78 -0.32 20.03
C THR A 38 1.90 -1.84 19.90
N GLY A 39 2.38 -2.53 20.88
CA GLY A 39 2.56 -3.99 20.85
C GLY A 39 4.01 -4.41 20.72
N ALA A 40 4.24 -5.72 20.80
CA ALA A 40 5.59 -6.29 20.72
C ALA A 40 6.08 -6.28 19.25
N VAL A 41 7.26 -5.73 19.03
CA VAL A 41 7.96 -5.73 17.74
C VAL A 41 9.38 -6.23 17.96
N ASP A 42 9.75 -7.31 17.29
CA ASP A 42 11.11 -7.85 17.31
C ASP A 42 11.90 -7.28 16.13
N PRO A 43 12.99 -6.52 16.36
CA PRO A 43 13.88 -6.01 15.31
C PRO A 43 14.41 -7.10 14.38
N ALA A 44 14.67 -8.31 14.89
CA ALA A 44 15.15 -9.40 14.05
C ALA A 44 14.09 -9.88 13.06
N VAL A 45 12.83 -9.88 13.48
CA VAL A 45 11.69 -10.21 12.59
C VAL A 45 11.49 -9.13 11.51
N LEU A 46 11.64 -7.84 11.86
CA LEU A 46 11.60 -6.75 10.88
C LEU A 46 12.69 -6.93 9.82
N GLN A 47 13.92 -7.22 10.26
CA GLN A 47 15.05 -7.45 9.36
C GLN A 47 14.81 -8.66 8.46
N ALA A 48 14.35 -9.78 9.01
CA ALA A 48 14.09 -10.99 8.22
C ALA A 48 12.97 -10.81 7.19
N ARG A 49 11.92 -10.03 7.54
CA ARG A 49 10.74 -9.84 6.69
C ARG A 49 10.93 -8.77 5.62
N TRP A 50 11.66 -7.70 5.92
CA TRP A 50 11.77 -6.54 5.04
C TRP A 50 13.18 -6.28 4.51
N ASN A 51 14.14 -7.10 4.93
CA ASN A 51 15.56 -6.90 4.64
C ASN A 51 16.04 -5.48 5.01
N VAL A 52 15.53 -4.95 6.15
CA VAL A 52 15.81 -3.59 6.61
C VAL A 52 16.48 -3.64 7.98
N SER A 53 17.70 -3.11 8.07
CA SER A 53 18.38 -2.92 9.37
C SER A 53 17.80 -1.70 10.08
N VAL A 54 17.37 -1.88 11.31
CA VAL A 54 16.90 -0.79 12.19
C VAL A 54 17.99 -0.23 13.10
N LYS A 55 19.27 -0.54 12.82
CA LYS A 55 20.40 0.04 13.56
C LYS A 55 20.37 1.57 13.45
N GLY A 56 20.54 2.24 14.58
CA GLY A 56 20.46 3.71 14.67
C GLY A 56 19.05 4.26 14.89
N LEU A 57 18.01 3.42 14.87
CA LEU A 57 16.65 3.81 15.18
C LEU A 57 16.23 3.24 16.55
N ARG A 58 15.67 4.08 17.42
CA ARG A 58 15.17 3.66 18.71
C ARG A 58 13.71 3.25 18.59
N LEU A 59 13.44 1.93 18.67
CA LEU A 59 12.07 1.41 18.74
C LEU A 59 11.53 1.62 20.15
N ARG A 60 10.32 2.17 20.28
CA ARG A 60 9.68 2.46 21.57
C ARG A 60 8.23 1.99 21.57
N THR A 61 7.88 1.12 22.51
CA THR A 61 6.48 0.79 22.77
C THR A 61 5.80 1.95 23.50
N VAL A 62 4.64 2.38 22.98
CA VAL A 62 3.81 3.46 23.55
C VAL A 62 2.41 2.92 23.88
N PRO A 63 1.66 3.60 24.77
CA PRO A 63 0.28 3.22 25.07
C PRO A 63 -0.60 3.19 23.81
N PRO A 64 -1.62 2.32 23.76
CA PRO A 64 -2.53 2.24 22.60
C PRO A 64 -3.55 3.39 22.53
N ASP A 65 -3.64 4.23 23.57
CA ASP A 65 -4.56 5.36 23.64
C ASP A 65 -4.00 6.60 22.93
N ASP A 66 -4.83 7.24 22.09
CA ASP A 66 -4.43 8.42 21.29
C ASP A 66 -4.14 9.65 22.15
N ALA A 67 -4.81 9.81 23.28
CA ALA A 67 -4.57 10.95 24.18
C ALA A 67 -3.22 10.81 24.90
N ALA A 68 -2.88 9.58 25.31
CA ALA A 68 -1.57 9.27 25.90
C ALA A 68 -0.43 9.49 24.87
N VAL A 69 -0.60 9.02 23.63
CA VAL A 69 0.39 9.27 22.55
C VAL A 69 0.49 10.77 22.28
N SER A 70 -0.63 11.50 22.20
CA SER A 70 -0.65 12.95 22.03
C SER A 70 0.15 13.67 23.12
N ALA A 71 0.01 13.26 24.39
CA ALA A 71 0.78 13.84 25.49
C ALA A 71 2.29 13.64 25.32
N LEU A 72 2.72 12.45 24.84
CA LEU A 72 4.14 12.15 24.59
C LEU A 72 4.73 13.04 23.49
N THR A 73 3.92 13.49 22.51
CA THR A 73 4.43 14.33 21.41
C THR A 73 4.92 15.71 21.89
N ALA A 74 4.54 16.16 23.08
CA ALA A 74 5.08 17.39 23.67
C ALA A 74 6.59 17.28 24.04
N GLY A 75 7.12 16.07 24.15
CA GLY A 75 8.53 15.81 24.48
C GLY A 75 9.45 15.65 23.28
N VAL A 76 8.98 15.94 22.07
CA VAL A 76 9.76 15.86 20.82
C VAL A 76 9.61 17.15 20.00
N ASP A 77 10.60 17.45 19.19
CA ASP A 77 10.58 18.62 18.28
C ASP A 77 9.69 18.36 17.07
N GLY A 78 9.67 17.12 16.57
CA GLY A 78 8.92 16.70 15.40
C GLY A 78 8.10 15.43 15.66
N PHE A 79 6.90 15.38 15.09
CA PHE A 79 6.04 14.21 15.17
C PHE A 79 5.47 13.84 13.79
N ILE A 80 5.68 12.58 13.37
CA ILE A 80 5.15 12.05 12.12
C ILE A 80 4.24 10.87 12.45
N ASN A 81 2.94 11.06 12.19
CA ASN A 81 1.94 10.01 12.37
C ASN A 81 1.75 9.22 11.07
N ALA A 82 2.04 7.93 11.09
CA ALA A 82 1.80 6.98 10.00
C ALA A 82 0.71 5.95 10.33
N ALA A 83 0.09 6.05 11.52
CA ALA A 83 -0.94 5.12 11.97
C ALA A 83 -2.29 5.41 11.31
N GLN A 84 -2.59 4.64 10.26
CA GLN A 84 -3.82 4.81 9.48
C GLN A 84 -5.08 4.64 10.33
N GLY A 85 -6.01 5.62 10.20
CA GLY A 85 -7.27 5.64 10.96
C GLY A 85 -7.12 6.08 12.41
N ARG A 86 -5.95 6.55 12.83
CA ARG A 86 -5.68 7.11 14.17
C ARG A 86 -5.26 8.58 14.05
N PHE A 87 -6.06 9.45 14.63
CA PHE A 87 -5.85 10.91 14.55
C PHE A 87 -5.29 11.44 15.88
N VAL A 88 -4.04 11.06 16.17
CA VAL A 88 -3.31 11.58 17.33
C VAL A 88 -3.08 13.09 17.16
N ARG A 89 -3.60 13.92 18.07
CA ARG A 89 -3.36 15.36 18.01
C ARG A 89 -1.90 15.68 18.35
N PRO A 90 -1.12 16.26 17.42
CA PRO A 90 0.27 16.60 17.68
C PRO A 90 0.38 17.77 18.68
N ARG A 91 1.38 17.71 19.56
CA ARG A 91 1.83 18.80 20.45
C ARG A 91 3.30 19.14 20.20
N ALA A 92 3.96 18.43 19.30
CA ALA A 92 5.30 18.74 18.82
C ALA A 92 5.27 20.07 18.05
N ARG A 93 6.43 20.73 17.93
CA ARG A 93 6.57 22.00 17.20
C ARG A 93 6.34 21.83 15.69
N HIS A 94 6.72 20.67 15.14
CA HIS A 94 6.57 20.33 13.73
C HIS A 94 5.85 19.00 13.62
N SER A 95 4.90 18.90 12.72
CA SER A 95 4.08 17.68 12.61
C SER A 95 3.67 17.39 11.17
N ALA A 96 3.70 16.08 10.81
CA ALA A 96 3.18 15.60 9.54
C ALA A 96 2.34 14.34 9.72
N PHE A 97 1.37 14.15 8.83
CA PHE A 97 0.62 12.90 8.74
C PHE A 97 1.00 12.16 7.45
N LEU A 98 1.64 11.00 7.57
CA LEU A 98 1.96 10.12 6.44
C LEU A 98 0.74 9.24 6.15
N SER A 99 -0.02 9.59 5.11
CA SER A 99 -1.25 8.91 4.72
C SER A 99 -1.00 7.91 3.59
N PHE A 100 -1.40 6.66 3.81
CA PHE A 100 -1.39 5.66 2.74
C PHE A 100 -2.69 5.69 1.93
N PHE A 101 -3.79 6.04 2.57
CA PHE A 101 -5.06 6.43 2.00
C PHE A 101 -5.88 7.18 3.05
N PRO A 102 -6.57 8.28 2.70
CA PRO A 102 -7.36 9.06 3.66
C PRO A 102 -8.63 8.30 4.06
N THR A 103 -8.65 7.78 5.28
CA THR A 103 -9.78 7.06 5.89
C THR A 103 -10.27 7.77 7.14
N GLY A 104 -11.44 7.39 7.65
CA GLY A 104 -11.96 7.82 8.95
C GLY A 104 -12.59 9.21 8.98
N VAL A 105 -12.07 10.18 8.25
CA VAL A 105 -12.61 11.57 8.18
C VAL A 105 -13.00 11.88 6.75
N ASP A 106 -14.26 12.33 6.56
CA ASP A 106 -14.76 12.80 5.27
C ASP A 106 -15.33 14.21 5.42
N LEU A 107 -14.59 15.22 4.98
CA LEU A 107 -14.95 16.63 4.97
C LEU A 107 -15.43 17.10 3.58
N SER A 108 -15.71 16.20 2.64
CA SER A 108 -16.40 16.52 1.39
C SER A 108 -17.77 17.12 1.69
N PRO A 109 -18.43 17.83 0.76
CA PRO A 109 -19.77 18.39 1.00
C PRO A 109 -20.77 17.34 1.51
N SER A 110 -20.78 16.15 0.90
CA SER A 110 -21.62 15.03 1.33
C SER A 110 -21.19 14.44 2.68
N GLY A 111 -19.90 14.38 2.98
CA GLY A 111 -19.35 13.94 4.26
C GLY A 111 -19.73 14.87 5.40
N ARG A 112 -19.60 16.18 5.19
CA ARG A 112 -20.01 17.23 6.15
C ARG A 112 -21.51 17.18 6.43
N ALA A 113 -22.35 17.01 5.39
CA ALA A 113 -23.79 16.88 5.57
C ALA A 113 -24.14 15.64 6.43
N ARG A 114 -23.50 14.48 6.16
CA ARG A 114 -23.66 13.26 6.96
C ARG A 114 -23.20 13.46 8.40
N TRP A 115 -22.06 14.11 8.59
CA TRP A 115 -21.51 14.40 9.92
C TRP A 115 -22.43 15.32 10.73
N LEU A 116 -22.97 16.41 10.14
CA LEU A 116 -23.91 17.34 10.78
C LEU A 116 -25.20 16.61 11.18
N ALA A 117 -25.82 15.86 10.25
CA ALA A 117 -27.01 15.07 10.54
C ALA A 117 -26.75 14.05 11.66
N GLY A 118 -25.65 13.32 11.62
CA GLY A 118 -25.27 12.37 12.66
C GLY A 118 -24.99 13.02 14.01
N SER A 119 -24.42 14.23 14.01
CA SER A 119 -24.18 15.02 15.23
C SER A 119 -25.49 15.49 15.87
N LEU A 120 -26.44 15.94 15.08
CA LEU A 120 -27.80 16.30 15.56
C LEU A 120 -28.53 15.08 16.15
N ILE A 121 -28.47 13.93 15.49
CA ILE A 121 -29.09 12.68 15.98
C ILE A 121 -28.46 12.26 17.32
N ARG A 122 -27.14 12.36 17.45
CA ARG A 122 -26.42 12.06 18.71
C ARG A 122 -26.82 13.05 19.82
N ALA A 123 -26.87 14.34 19.53
CA ALA A 123 -27.24 15.39 20.47
C ALA A 123 -28.69 15.23 20.95
N ALA A 124 -29.61 14.79 20.07
CA ALA A 124 -31.00 14.55 20.42
C ALA A 124 -31.23 13.20 21.16
N GLY A 125 -30.20 12.41 21.42
CA GLY A 125 -30.31 11.09 22.08
C GLY A 125 -31.04 10.03 21.25
N LEU A 126 -31.27 10.27 19.96
CA LEU A 126 -32.05 9.40 19.07
C LEU A 126 -31.28 8.19 18.53
N GLY A 127 -29.96 8.12 18.77
CA GLY A 127 -29.10 7.08 18.23
C GLY A 127 -29.54 5.64 18.57
N GLY A 128 -30.05 5.42 19.77
CA GLY A 128 -30.56 4.11 20.22
C GLY A 128 -31.83 3.65 19.52
N ARG A 129 -32.60 4.56 18.94
CA ARG A 129 -33.88 4.27 18.24
C ARG A 129 -33.71 3.94 16.77
N LEU A 130 -32.50 4.04 16.24
CA LEU A 130 -32.23 3.79 14.82
C LEU A 130 -32.09 2.29 14.52
N PRO A 131 -32.41 1.86 13.29
CA PRO A 131 -32.09 0.51 12.80
C PRO A 131 -30.59 0.22 12.92
N ALA A 132 -30.22 -1.06 13.11
CA ALA A 132 -28.84 -1.49 13.37
C ALA A 132 -27.84 -0.97 12.33
N GLY A 133 -28.17 -1.04 11.03
CA GLY A 133 -27.30 -0.56 9.96
C GLY A 133 -27.08 0.97 9.98
N LEU A 134 -28.07 1.74 10.43
CA LEU A 134 -27.95 3.20 10.54
C LEU A 134 -27.17 3.60 11.81
N ARG A 135 -27.32 2.84 12.90
CA ARG A 135 -26.50 2.98 14.11
C ARG A 135 -25.02 2.75 13.80
N GLU A 136 -24.70 1.70 13.04
CA GLU A 136 -23.33 1.41 12.67
C GLU A 136 -22.73 2.54 11.80
N ARG A 137 -23.49 3.03 10.83
CA ARG A 137 -23.07 4.20 10.04
C ARG A 137 -22.83 5.45 10.87
N LEU A 138 -23.63 5.67 11.94
CA LEU A 138 -23.39 6.76 12.89
C LEU A 138 -22.10 6.56 13.70
N ARG A 139 -21.79 5.32 14.09
CA ARG A 139 -20.56 5.01 14.85
C ARG A 139 -19.30 5.23 14.03
N THR A 140 -19.36 5.04 12.72
CA THR A 140 -18.22 5.25 11.81
C THR A 140 -18.01 6.71 11.40
N LEU A 141 -18.92 7.65 11.76
CA LEU A 141 -18.69 9.06 11.53
C LEU A 141 -17.62 9.63 12.45
N PRO A 142 -16.70 10.48 11.93
CA PRO A 142 -15.64 11.05 12.72
C PRO A 142 -16.19 11.87 13.90
N THR A 143 -15.44 11.87 14.98
CA THR A 143 -15.69 12.76 16.12
C THR A 143 -15.15 14.15 15.82
N ARG A 144 -15.63 15.13 16.59
CA ARG A 144 -15.07 16.50 16.51
C ARG A 144 -13.58 16.53 16.87
N ALA A 145 -13.18 15.67 17.81
CA ALA A 145 -11.78 15.57 18.24
C ALA A 145 -10.88 15.04 17.13
N GLU A 146 -11.31 14.03 16.38
CA GLU A 146 -10.55 13.48 15.23
C GLU A 146 -10.41 14.51 14.11
N ILE A 147 -11.47 15.27 13.80
CA ILE A 147 -11.41 16.36 12.81
C ILE A 147 -10.41 17.44 13.26
N GLN A 148 -10.45 17.84 14.54
CA GLN A 148 -9.53 18.82 15.10
C GLN A 148 -8.08 18.30 15.14
N ALA A 149 -7.90 17.02 15.45
CA ALA A 149 -6.59 16.39 15.45
C ALA A 149 -5.97 16.37 14.05
N LEU A 150 -6.77 15.99 13.02
CA LEU A 150 -6.33 16.03 11.63
C LEU A 150 -5.97 17.46 11.18
N ALA A 151 -6.75 18.45 11.57
CA ALA A 151 -6.51 19.86 11.24
C ALA A 151 -5.26 20.44 11.91
N ALA A 152 -4.77 19.81 12.98
CA ALA A 152 -3.61 20.27 13.74
C ALA A 152 -2.25 19.87 13.15
N TYR A 153 -2.21 18.99 12.14
CA TYR A 153 -0.95 18.68 11.44
C TYR A 153 -0.53 19.83 10.53
N ASP A 154 0.75 20.14 10.53
CA ASP A 154 1.30 21.19 9.66
C ASP A 154 1.23 20.72 8.19
N ASP A 155 1.61 19.48 7.90
CA ASP A 155 1.59 18.92 6.55
C ASP A 155 0.99 17.51 6.49
N ILE A 156 0.52 17.14 5.29
CA ILE A 156 0.08 15.79 4.95
C ILE A 156 1.00 15.25 3.86
N ILE A 157 1.49 14.04 4.03
CA ILE A 157 2.32 13.35 3.06
C ILE A 157 1.53 12.13 2.55
N ALA A 158 1.21 12.10 1.27
CA ALA A 158 0.51 10.98 0.62
C ALA A 158 1.52 10.01 0.00
N ASN A 159 1.18 8.72 -0.05
CA ASN A 159 2.06 7.69 -0.63
C ASN A 159 1.99 7.60 -2.17
N SER A 160 1.10 8.37 -2.81
CA SER A 160 0.89 8.40 -4.27
C SER A 160 0.07 9.61 -4.68
N GLU A 161 0.07 9.96 -5.96
CA GLU A 161 -0.85 10.99 -6.50
C GLU A 161 -2.31 10.52 -6.40
N TYR A 162 -2.55 9.21 -6.50
CA TYR A 162 -3.88 8.65 -6.25
C TYR A 162 -4.37 8.97 -4.83
N SER A 163 -3.58 8.67 -3.82
CA SER A 163 -3.90 8.98 -2.43
C SER A 163 -3.98 10.49 -2.19
N ARG A 164 -3.10 11.30 -2.80
CA ARG A 164 -3.13 12.76 -2.74
C ARG A 164 -4.45 13.35 -3.23
N ARG A 165 -4.99 12.85 -4.35
CA ARG A 165 -6.30 13.28 -4.87
C ARG A 165 -7.41 13.03 -3.86
N TRP A 166 -7.38 11.87 -3.17
CA TRP A 166 -8.37 11.53 -2.16
C TRP A 166 -8.15 12.26 -0.83
N VAL A 167 -6.92 12.59 -0.45
CA VAL A 167 -6.63 13.52 0.66
C VAL A 167 -7.29 14.87 0.39
N ARG A 168 -7.11 15.41 -0.81
CA ARG A 168 -7.76 16.67 -1.21
C ARG A 168 -9.29 16.57 -1.20
N HIS A 169 -9.83 15.44 -1.63
CA HIS A 169 -11.27 15.20 -1.66
C HIS A 169 -11.86 15.03 -0.26
N TYR A 170 -11.33 14.09 0.53
CA TYR A 170 -11.92 13.74 1.84
C TYR A 170 -11.47 14.66 2.97
N TRP A 171 -10.19 14.98 3.05
CA TRP A 171 -9.68 15.79 4.16
C TRP A 171 -9.65 17.29 3.87
N ARG A 172 -9.91 17.68 2.60
CA ARG A 172 -9.89 19.08 2.15
C ARG A 172 -8.57 19.78 2.47
N ARG A 173 -7.49 19.00 2.45
CA ARG A 173 -6.11 19.44 2.65
C ARG A 173 -5.32 19.13 1.36
N ASP A 174 -4.34 19.97 1.05
CA ASP A 174 -3.31 19.58 0.10
C ASP A 174 -2.30 18.66 0.77
N SER A 175 -1.48 17.99 -0.01
CA SER A 175 -0.44 17.09 0.50
C SER A 175 0.72 17.00 -0.48
N GLN A 176 1.88 16.67 0.02
CA GLN A 176 3.04 16.32 -0.78
C GLN A 176 3.05 14.81 -1.03
N VAL A 177 3.74 14.35 -2.09
CA VAL A 177 3.84 12.92 -2.39
C VAL A 177 5.21 12.40 -2.01
N LEU A 178 5.21 11.29 -1.28
CA LEU A 178 6.37 10.45 -0.99
C LEU A 178 6.04 9.02 -1.40
N TYR A 179 6.44 8.62 -2.61
CA TYR A 179 6.25 7.25 -3.07
C TYR A 179 6.99 6.26 -2.18
N PRO A 180 6.39 5.09 -1.84
CA PRO A 180 7.07 4.08 -1.03
C PRO A 180 8.36 3.59 -1.68
N PRO A 181 9.41 3.33 -0.88
CA PRO A 181 10.65 2.78 -1.41
C PRO A 181 10.48 1.31 -1.78
N ILE A 182 11.09 0.90 -2.87
CA ILE A 182 11.20 -0.50 -3.23
C ILE A 182 12.63 -1.01 -3.03
N GLU A 183 12.77 -2.31 -2.88
CA GLU A 183 14.03 -2.99 -3.03
C GLU A 183 14.31 -3.21 -4.52
N MET A 184 15.51 -2.82 -4.97
CA MET A 184 15.94 -3.09 -6.34
C MET A 184 16.38 -4.56 -6.44
N LEU A 185 15.50 -5.38 -6.97
CA LEU A 185 15.75 -6.81 -7.16
C LEU A 185 16.54 -7.04 -8.44
N GLN A 186 17.37 -8.10 -8.44
CA GLN A 186 18.19 -8.41 -9.61
C GLN A 186 17.44 -9.33 -10.58
N PRO A 187 17.49 -9.05 -11.91
CA PRO A 187 17.05 -10.00 -12.91
C PRO A 187 17.83 -11.32 -12.82
N GLY A 188 17.12 -12.43 -12.81
CA GLY A 188 17.68 -13.78 -12.91
C GLY A 188 17.45 -14.39 -14.29
N THR A 189 17.79 -15.67 -14.45
CA THR A 189 17.46 -16.43 -15.66
C THR A 189 15.95 -16.52 -15.81
N LYS A 190 15.41 -15.87 -16.84
CA LYS A 190 13.96 -15.77 -17.07
C LYS A 190 13.34 -17.09 -17.45
N GLN A 191 12.21 -17.40 -16.83
CA GLN A 191 11.38 -18.58 -17.08
C GLN A 191 9.98 -18.13 -17.53
N ASN A 192 9.23 -19.01 -18.14
CA ASN A 192 7.86 -18.74 -18.57
C ASN A 192 6.92 -18.69 -17.36
N ILE A 193 7.16 -17.72 -16.49
CA ILE A 193 6.40 -17.48 -15.26
C ILE A 193 5.66 -16.16 -15.37
N ILE A 194 4.36 -16.21 -15.12
CA ILE A 194 3.53 -15.08 -14.78
C ILE A 194 3.46 -15.04 -13.25
N LEU A 195 3.93 -13.96 -12.64
CA LEU A 195 3.96 -13.80 -11.19
C LEU A 195 2.90 -12.80 -10.72
N HIS A 196 2.24 -13.11 -9.62
CA HIS A 196 1.46 -12.17 -8.82
C HIS A 196 1.88 -12.25 -7.36
N VAL A 197 2.08 -11.11 -6.72
CA VAL A 197 2.45 -11.04 -5.30
C VAL A 197 1.42 -10.22 -4.53
N GLY A 198 0.76 -10.85 -3.58
CA GLY A 198 -0.24 -10.21 -2.75
C GLY A 198 -0.80 -11.13 -1.67
N ARG A 199 -1.21 -10.54 -0.54
CA ARG A 199 -1.78 -11.32 0.58
C ARG A 199 -3.11 -11.96 0.18
N PHE A 200 -3.33 -13.18 0.66
CA PHE A 200 -4.62 -13.85 0.54
C PHE A 200 -5.54 -13.35 1.65
N PHE A 201 -6.53 -12.57 1.28
CA PHE A 201 -7.56 -12.07 2.21
C PHE A 201 -8.83 -11.66 1.46
N VAL A 202 -9.96 -11.62 2.16
CA VAL A 202 -11.21 -11.04 1.70
C VAL A 202 -11.35 -9.62 2.25
N GLY A 203 -11.99 -8.75 1.48
CA GLY A 203 -12.19 -7.34 1.85
C GLY A 203 -12.00 -6.42 0.66
N GLY A 204 -12.18 -5.12 0.89
CA GLY A 204 -12.19 -4.13 -0.18
C GLY A 204 -10.91 -4.07 -1.01
N HIS A 205 -9.75 -4.24 -0.39
CA HIS A 205 -8.43 -4.20 -1.05
C HIS A 205 -7.91 -5.60 -1.44
N ASN A 206 -8.83 -6.51 -1.78
CA ASN A 206 -8.53 -7.87 -2.19
C ASN A 206 -7.66 -7.90 -3.45
N LYS A 207 -6.73 -8.86 -3.51
CA LYS A 207 -5.74 -8.96 -4.60
C LYS A 207 -6.24 -9.70 -5.84
N LYS A 208 -7.50 -10.17 -5.83
CA LYS A 208 -8.20 -10.75 -7.00
C LYS A 208 -7.50 -11.96 -7.61
N HIS A 209 -6.99 -12.85 -6.76
CA HIS A 209 -6.34 -14.09 -7.22
C HIS A 209 -7.27 -14.96 -8.06
N ASP A 210 -8.57 -14.97 -7.74
CA ASP A 210 -9.62 -15.64 -8.50
C ASP A 210 -9.70 -15.15 -9.96
N VAL A 211 -9.72 -13.84 -10.15
CA VAL A 211 -9.72 -13.21 -11.49
C VAL A 211 -8.47 -13.60 -12.27
N LEU A 212 -7.31 -13.65 -11.61
CA LEU A 212 -6.05 -14.02 -12.26
C LEU A 212 -6.02 -15.50 -12.67
N ILE A 213 -6.56 -16.41 -11.85
CA ILE A 213 -6.67 -17.83 -12.21
C ILE A 213 -7.61 -18.02 -13.42
N ASP A 214 -8.75 -17.33 -13.44
CA ASP A 214 -9.69 -17.41 -14.56
C ASP A 214 -9.09 -16.83 -15.84
N ALA A 215 -8.37 -15.71 -15.76
CA ALA A 215 -7.63 -15.16 -16.88
C ALA A 215 -6.53 -16.13 -17.37
N PHE A 216 -5.82 -16.78 -16.46
CA PHE A 216 -4.79 -17.75 -16.80
C PHE A 216 -5.36 -19.00 -17.46
N ARG A 217 -6.52 -19.48 -17.00
CA ARG A 217 -7.26 -20.58 -17.65
C ARG A 217 -7.61 -20.21 -19.10
N ALA A 218 -8.13 -18.99 -19.33
CA ALA A 218 -8.43 -18.50 -20.66
C ALA A 218 -7.17 -18.32 -21.52
N LEU A 219 -6.06 -17.82 -20.96
CA LEU A 219 -4.79 -17.72 -21.67
C LEU A 219 -4.30 -19.09 -22.16
N ARG A 220 -4.38 -20.10 -21.32
CA ARG A 220 -3.94 -21.46 -21.63
C ARG A 220 -4.65 -22.09 -22.84
N THR A 221 -5.92 -21.81 -23.05
CA THR A 221 -6.67 -22.33 -24.21
C THR A 221 -6.20 -21.71 -25.54
N ARG A 222 -5.42 -20.63 -25.48
CA ARG A 222 -4.96 -19.86 -26.64
C ARG A 222 -3.46 -20.00 -26.90
N LEU A 223 -2.71 -20.53 -25.94
CA LEU A 223 -1.29 -20.77 -26.11
C LEU A 223 -1.03 -21.98 -27.00
N PRO A 224 0.01 -21.92 -27.88
CA PRO A 224 0.47 -23.10 -28.59
C PRO A 224 0.81 -24.26 -27.63
N ALA A 225 0.61 -25.50 -28.07
CA ALA A 225 0.88 -26.69 -27.24
C ALA A 225 2.35 -26.79 -26.81
N SER A 226 3.27 -26.16 -27.54
CA SER A 226 4.71 -26.10 -27.24
C SER A 226 5.04 -25.10 -26.11
N GLU A 227 4.13 -24.21 -25.79
CA GLU A 227 4.37 -23.16 -24.77
C GLU A 227 3.93 -23.64 -23.38
N SER A 228 4.90 -23.74 -22.47
CA SER A 228 4.66 -24.10 -21.08
C SER A 228 4.82 -22.88 -20.18
N TRP A 229 3.71 -22.27 -19.83
CA TRP A 229 3.66 -21.15 -18.88
C TRP A 229 3.05 -21.57 -17.55
N GLU A 230 3.60 -21.04 -16.46
CA GLU A 230 3.07 -21.22 -15.10
C GLU A 230 2.58 -19.89 -14.53
N LEU A 231 1.49 -19.92 -13.76
CA LEU A 231 1.06 -18.80 -12.92
C LEU A 231 1.53 -19.03 -11.49
N HIS A 232 2.30 -18.11 -10.95
CA HIS A 232 2.76 -18.15 -9.57
C HIS A 232 2.04 -17.08 -8.75
N LEU A 233 1.35 -17.50 -7.68
CA LEU A 233 0.65 -16.64 -6.73
C LEU A 233 1.41 -16.70 -5.41
N ALA A 234 2.04 -15.58 -5.00
CA ALA A 234 2.86 -15.53 -3.80
C ALA A 234 2.31 -14.54 -2.77
N GLY A 235 2.31 -14.92 -1.49
CA GLY A 235 1.88 -14.03 -0.41
C GLY A 235 1.55 -14.76 0.89
N GLY A 236 1.39 -13.99 1.96
CA GLY A 236 0.90 -14.49 3.24
C GLY A 236 -0.62 -14.57 3.28
N ILE A 237 -1.16 -15.41 4.16
CA ILE A 237 -2.60 -15.40 4.48
C ILE A 237 -2.80 -14.45 5.66
N THR A 238 -3.77 -13.55 5.55
CA THR A 238 -4.20 -12.73 6.70
C THR A 238 -4.86 -13.66 7.73
N PRO A 239 -4.60 -13.52 9.04
CA PRO A 239 -5.29 -14.31 10.05
C PRO A 239 -6.81 -14.10 10.02
N GLY A 240 -7.58 -15.18 10.14
CA GLY A 240 -9.04 -15.16 10.18
C GLY A 240 -9.65 -16.31 9.36
N PRO A 241 -10.77 -16.90 9.83
CA PRO A 241 -11.39 -18.06 9.16
C PRO A 241 -11.85 -17.73 7.73
N GLU A 242 -12.38 -16.53 7.48
CA GLU A 242 -12.81 -16.07 6.15
C GLU A 242 -11.64 -15.94 5.17
N HIS A 243 -10.45 -15.58 5.64
CA HIS A 243 -9.23 -15.45 4.83
C HIS A 243 -8.63 -16.82 4.51
N LEU A 244 -8.69 -17.74 5.47
CA LEU A 244 -8.31 -19.15 5.24
C LEU A 244 -9.22 -19.79 4.20
N ALA A 245 -10.55 -19.66 4.36
CA ALA A 245 -11.52 -20.17 3.38
C ALA A 245 -11.31 -19.57 1.98
N TYR A 246 -10.93 -18.29 1.89
CA TYR A 246 -10.55 -17.69 0.61
C TYR A 246 -9.31 -18.36 0.01
N ALA A 247 -8.27 -18.58 0.81
CA ALA A 247 -7.05 -19.23 0.35
C ALA A 247 -7.32 -20.68 -0.11
N ASP A 248 -8.19 -21.41 0.58
CA ASP A 248 -8.62 -22.76 0.19
C ASP A 248 -9.37 -22.73 -1.14
N ARG A 249 -10.33 -21.82 -1.32
CA ARG A 249 -11.03 -21.62 -2.60
C ARG A 249 -10.05 -21.31 -3.74
N ILE A 250 -9.02 -20.51 -3.51
CA ILE A 250 -7.99 -20.23 -4.53
C ILE A 250 -7.20 -21.48 -4.89
N ARG A 251 -6.89 -22.37 -3.92
CA ARG A 251 -6.25 -23.67 -4.19
C ARG A 251 -7.15 -24.58 -5.05
N ASP A 252 -8.44 -24.64 -4.72
CA ASP A 252 -9.43 -25.44 -5.49
C ASP A 252 -9.55 -24.92 -6.93
N MET A 253 -9.61 -23.60 -7.13
CA MET A 253 -9.64 -23.01 -8.48
C MET A 253 -8.36 -23.28 -9.28
N ALA A 254 -7.24 -23.43 -8.63
CA ALA A 254 -5.94 -23.72 -9.23
C ALA A 254 -5.76 -25.21 -9.60
N ALA A 255 -6.60 -26.10 -9.06
CA ALA A 255 -6.46 -27.54 -9.27
C ALA A 255 -6.51 -27.90 -10.77
N GLY A 256 -5.59 -28.75 -11.19
CA GLY A 256 -5.47 -29.17 -12.60
C GLY A 256 -4.86 -28.15 -13.56
N LEU A 257 -4.49 -26.95 -13.05
CA LEU A 257 -3.78 -25.92 -13.82
C LEU A 257 -2.30 -25.84 -13.38
N PRO A 258 -1.38 -25.41 -14.24
CA PRO A 258 0.01 -25.12 -13.86
C PRO A 258 0.08 -23.80 -13.06
N VAL A 259 -0.59 -23.80 -11.90
CA VAL A 259 -0.63 -22.69 -10.94
C VAL A 259 0.11 -23.12 -9.68
N ARG A 260 1.10 -22.32 -9.26
CA ARG A 260 1.86 -22.56 -8.03
C ARG A 260 1.51 -21.50 -6.98
N ILE A 261 1.12 -21.94 -5.79
CA ILE A 261 0.77 -21.06 -4.69
C ILE A 261 1.88 -21.11 -3.64
N HIS A 262 2.52 -19.95 -3.40
CA HIS A 262 3.63 -19.78 -2.47
C HIS A 262 3.15 -19.02 -1.22
N GLN A 263 2.72 -19.77 -0.21
CA GLN A 263 2.29 -19.20 1.07
C GLN A 263 3.46 -19.13 2.05
N GLY A 264 3.64 -17.95 2.66
CA GLY A 264 4.68 -17.79 3.68
C GLY A 264 6.12 -17.90 3.14
N ILE A 265 6.30 -17.70 1.84
CA ILE A 265 7.63 -17.67 1.20
C ILE A 265 8.52 -16.64 1.88
N ASP A 266 9.78 -17.00 2.14
CA ASP A 266 10.77 -16.08 2.71
C ASP A 266 11.21 -15.03 1.68
N HIS A 267 11.88 -13.99 2.18
CA HIS A 267 12.30 -12.85 1.35
C HIS A 267 13.25 -13.26 0.22
N ALA A 268 14.23 -14.13 0.47
CA ALA A 268 15.22 -14.54 -0.53
C ALA A 268 14.58 -15.37 -1.65
N ALA A 269 13.70 -16.32 -1.28
CA ALA A 269 12.95 -17.12 -2.23
C ALA A 269 11.96 -16.28 -3.06
N LEU A 270 11.32 -15.27 -2.43
CA LEU A 270 10.45 -14.33 -3.13
C LEU A 270 11.24 -13.46 -4.12
N ALA A 271 12.39 -12.92 -3.71
CA ALA A 271 13.28 -12.15 -4.60
C ALA A 271 13.75 -12.99 -5.80
N ALA A 272 14.13 -14.25 -5.57
CA ALA A 272 14.50 -15.18 -6.64
C ALA A 272 13.31 -15.47 -7.58
N LEU A 273 12.09 -15.53 -7.06
CA LEU A 273 10.88 -15.72 -7.87
C LEU A 273 10.60 -14.52 -8.76
N PHE A 274 10.71 -13.28 -8.23
CA PHE A 274 10.65 -12.07 -9.03
C PHE A 274 11.71 -12.07 -10.15
N GLY A 275 12.96 -12.44 -9.83
CA GLY A 275 14.05 -12.50 -10.80
C GLY A 275 13.78 -13.44 -11.98
N ARG A 276 13.09 -14.56 -11.74
CA ARG A 276 12.75 -15.57 -12.76
C ARG A 276 11.52 -15.22 -13.59
N ALA A 277 10.57 -14.44 -13.05
CA ALA A 277 9.33 -14.13 -13.75
C ALA A 277 9.59 -13.25 -14.98
N ARG A 278 8.92 -13.57 -16.11
CA ARG A 278 8.91 -12.74 -17.32
C ARG A 278 7.81 -11.68 -17.28
N ILE A 279 6.66 -12.02 -16.71
CA ILE A 279 5.47 -11.20 -16.70
C ILE A 279 4.97 -11.08 -15.25
N TYR A 280 4.50 -9.91 -14.88
CA TYR A 280 3.88 -9.67 -13.58
C TYR A 280 2.42 -9.23 -13.77
N TRP A 281 1.49 -9.95 -13.16
CA TRP A 281 0.07 -9.61 -13.21
C TRP A 281 -0.41 -8.93 -11.94
N HIS A 282 -1.31 -7.95 -12.11
CA HIS A 282 -1.94 -7.26 -10.99
C HIS A 282 -3.40 -6.94 -11.30
N ALA A 283 -4.31 -7.18 -10.32
CA ALA A 283 -5.76 -7.07 -10.51
C ALA A 283 -6.51 -6.35 -9.37
N THR A 284 -5.80 -5.81 -8.36
CA THR A 284 -6.47 -5.12 -7.23
C THR A 284 -7.34 -3.98 -7.73
N GLY A 285 -8.59 -3.93 -7.26
CA GLY A 285 -9.57 -2.92 -7.66
C GLY A 285 -10.48 -3.33 -8.80
N TYR A 286 -10.16 -4.40 -9.55
CA TYR A 286 -11.04 -4.90 -10.59
C TYR A 286 -12.41 -5.34 -10.03
N GLY A 287 -13.49 -4.93 -10.72
CA GLY A 287 -14.87 -5.23 -10.32
C GLY A 287 -15.38 -4.43 -9.12
N ALA A 288 -14.62 -3.45 -8.64
CA ALA A 288 -15.06 -2.53 -7.58
C ALA A 288 -15.59 -1.22 -8.18
N ASP A 289 -16.60 -0.63 -7.54
CA ASP A 289 -17.02 0.74 -7.81
C ASP A 289 -16.02 1.71 -7.15
N LEU A 290 -14.96 2.04 -7.87
CA LEU A 290 -13.86 2.88 -7.38
C LEU A 290 -14.22 4.37 -7.26
N GLN A 291 -15.37 4.79 -7.77
CA GLN A 291 -15.90 6.14 -7.50
C GLN A 291 -16.49 6.21 -6.09
N ARG A 292 -17.17 5.13 -5.69
CA ARG A 292 -17.81 5.02 -4.38
C ARG A 292 -16.88 4.47 -3.30
N PHE A 293 -16.00 3.54 -3.67
CA PHE A 293 -15.07 2.84 -2.78
C PHE A 293 -13.63 2.91 -3.31
N PRO A 294 -13.04 4.10 -3.35
CA PRO A 294 -11.72 4.31 -3.93
C PRO A 294 -10.59 3.62 -3.15
N ASP A 295 -10.82 3.35 -1.87
CA ASP A 295 -9.92 2.58 -0.99
C ASP A 295 -9.72 1.13 -1.44
N GLN A 296 -10.59 0.63 -2.34
CA GLN A 296 -10.47 -0.72 -2.89
C GLN A 296 -9.45 -0.83 -4.04
N ALA A 297 -8.97 0.29 -4.59
CA ALA A 297 -7.88 0.28 -5.56
C ALA A 297 -6.53 0.01 -4.89
N GLU A 298 -5.51 -0.39 -5.67
CA GLU A 298 -4.13 -0.37 -5.21
C GLU A 298 -3.67 1.09 -5.03
N HIS A 299 -3.22 1.43 -3.81
CA HIS A 299 -2.88 2.82 -3.53
C HIS A 299 -1.55 3.24 -4.13
N PHE A 300 -0.58 2.31 -4.24
CA PHE A 300 0.67 2.49 -4.96
C PHE A 300 1.00 1.24 -5.79
N GLY A 301 1.38 0.13 -5.14
CA GLY A 301 1.75 -1.12 -5.82
C GLY A 301 3.25 -1.41 -5.75
N MET A 302 3.81 -1.49 -4.53
CA MET A 302 5.24 -1.77 -4.33
C MET A 302 5.70 -3.02 -5.08
N SER A 303 4.92 -4.11 -5.03
CA SER A 303 5.26 -5.36 -5.72
C SER A 303 5.27 -5.26 -7.24
N ILE A 304 4.56 -4.28 -7.83
CA ILE A 304 4.65 -3.97 -9.26
C ILE A 304 6.02 -3.38 -9.57
N ALA A 305 6.44 -2.37 -8.82
CA ALA A 305 7.72 -1.72 -9.00
C ALA A 305 8.91 -2.65 -8.68
N GLU A 306 8.76 -3.56 -7.70
CA GLU A 306 9.72 -4.63 -7.41
C GLU A 306 9.83 -5.62 -8.58
N ALA A 307 8.71 -6.02 -9.19
CA ALA A 307 8.70 -6.87 -10.39
C ALA A 307 9.39 -6.19 -11.59
N MET A 308 9.12 -4.89 -11.78
CA MET A 308 9.79 -4.08 -12.80
C MET A 308 11.31 -4.05 -12.59
N SER A 309 11.77 -3.85 -11.34
CA SER A 309 13.21 -3.83 -11.03
C SER A 309 13.90 -5.16 -11.34
N ALA A 310 13.17 -6.26 -11.17
CA ALA A 310 13.62 -7.61 -11.51
C ALA A 310 13.50 -7.95 -13.01
N GLY A 311 13.04 -7.02 -13.85
CA GLY A 311 12.90 -7.21 -15.30
C GLY A 311 11.70 -8.09 -15.70
N ALA A 312 10.63 -8.10 -14.90
CA ALA A 312 9.34 -8.63 -15.32
C ALA A 312 8.49 -7.51 -15.96
N VAL A 313 7.80 -7.81 -17.06
CA VAL A 313 6.88 -6.85 -17.69
C VAL A 313 5.58 -6.80 -16.89
N PRO A 314 5.21 -5.66 -16.30
CA PRO A 314 3.95 -5.55 -15.58
C PRO A 314 2.77 -5.42 -16.55
N VAL A 315 1.71 -6.20 -16.30
CA VAL A 315 0.41 -6.11 -16.97
C VAL A 315 -0.63 -5.92 -15.85
N VAL A 316 -1.05 -4.67 -15.65
CA VAL A 316 -1.75 -4.25 -14.42
C VAL A 316 -3.14 -3.70 -14.70
N PHE A 317 -4.05 -3.84 -13.74
CA PHE A 317 -5.36 -3.20 -13.81
C PHE A 317 -5.23 -1.68 -13.78
N ALA A 318 -5.92 -1.00 -14.70
CA ALA A 318 -5.78 0.44 -14.97
C ALA A 318 -6.46 1.31 -13.91
N ALA A 319 -6.11 1.16 -12.63
CA ALA A 319 -6.69 1.96 -11.54
C ALA A 319 -5.71 2.17 -10.39
N GLY A 320 -5.87 3.29 -9.69
CA GLY A 320 -5.08 3.59 -8.51
C GLY A 320 -3.62 3.96 -8.80
N GLY A 321 -2.74 3.61 -7.86
CA GLY A 321 -1.30 3.82 -7.97
C GLY A 321 -0.62 3.11 -9.15
N PRO A 322 -1.02 1.90 -9.56
CA PRO A 322 -0.48 1.26 -10.77
C PRO A 322 -0.49 2.14 -12.01
N ALA A 323 -1.53 2.97 -12.19
CA ALA A 323 -1.61 3.92 -13.29
C ALA A 323 -0.60 5.08 -13.22
N GLU A 324 0.10 5.25 -12.10
CA GLU A 324 1.17 6.24 -11.92
C GLU A 324 2.56 5.63 -12.10
N ILE A 325 2.69 4.34 -11.78
CA ILE A 325 3.94 3.59 -11.92
C ILE A 325 4.21 3.31 -13.40
N ILE A 326 3.19 2.86 -14.13
CA ILE A 326 3.29 2.36 -15.51
C ILE A 326 2.96 3.48 -16.52
N THR A 327 3.83 3.62 -17.51
CA THR A 327 3.55 4.33 -18.75
C THR A 327 3.13 3.29 -19.79
N PRO A 328 1.84 3.20 -20.15
CA PRO A 328 1.34 2.12 -21.01
C PRO A 328 2.08 2.02 -22.34
N GLY A 329 2.51 0.82 -22.72
CA GLY A 329 3.23 0.53 -23.96
C GLY A 329 4.71 0.92 -23.95
N ARG A 330 5.22 1.54 -22.87
CA ARG A 330 6.62 1.93 -22.70
C ARG A 330 7.35 1.05 -21.70
N ASP A 331 6.80 0.91 -20.48
CA ASP A 331 7.43 0.21 -19.37
C ASP A 331 6.49 -0.80 -18.69
N GLY A 332 5.37 -1.10 -19.36
CA GLY A 332 4.37 -2.07 -18.98
C GLY A 332 3.08 -1.90 -19.76
N LEU A 333 2.08 -2.71 -19.44
CA LEU A 333 0.76 -2.68 -20.04
C LEU A 333 -0.32 -2.50 -18.98
N VAL A 334 -1.42 -1.86 -19.35
CA VAL A 334 -2.57 -1.64 -18.48
C VAL A 334 -3.83 -2.20 -19.11
N TRP A 335 -4.61 -2.94 -18.34
CA TRP A 335 -5.82 -3.57 -18.80
C TRP A 335 -7.07 -3.07 -18.04
N GLN A 336 -8.23 -3.16 -18.68
CA GLN A 336 -9.52 -2.81 -18.09
C GLN A 336 -10.48 -4.01 -17.99
N THR A 337 -10.26 -5.04 -18.79
CA THR A 337 -11.06 -6.28 -18.79
C THR A 337 -10.17 -7.51 -18.74
N PRO A 338 -10.61 -8.63 -18.15
CA PRO A 338 -9.84 -9.88 -18.15
C PRO A 338 -9.49 -10.36 -19.56
N ALA A 339 -10.33 -10.09 -20.55
CA ALA A 339 -10.02 -10.39 -21.95
C ALA A 339 -8.79 -9.59 -22.44
N ALA A 340 -8.71 -8.28 -22.12
CA ALA A 340 -7.56 -7.45 -22.45
C ALA A 340 -6.28 -7.94 -21.73
N LEU A 341 -6.37 -8.38 -20.47
CA LEU A 341 -5.24 -8.99 -19.75
C LEU A 341 -4.70 -10.21 -20.51
N VAL A 342 -5.59 -11.07 -20.99
CA VAL A 342 -5.23 -12.27 -21.77
C VAL A 342 -4.60 -11.90 -23.10
N GLU A 343 -5.20 -10.97 -23.86
CA GLU A 343 -4.70 -10.47 -25.15
C GLU A 343 -3.30 -9.87 -25.04
N ASP A 344 -3.15 -8.96 -24.07
CA ASP A 344 -1.87 -8.27 -23.83
C ASP A 344 -0.78 -9.27 -23.43
N THR A 345 -1.12 -10.26 -22.61
CA THR A 345 -0.19 -11.30 -22.21
C THR A 345 0.18 -12.20 -23.38
N LEU A 346 -0.79 -12.62 -24.18
CA LEU A 346 -0.54 -13.44 -25.37
C LEU A 346 0.37 -12.71 -26.37
N ARG A 347 0.13 -11.42 -26.60
CA ARG A 347 0.98 -10.58 -27.47
C ARG A 347 2.42 -10.52 -26.96
N LEU A 348 2.65 -10.39 -25.64
CA LEU A 348 3.99 -10.41 -25.06
C LEU A 348 4.66 -11.77 -25.22
N ILE A 349 3.93 -12.87 -25.07
CA ILE A 349 4.45 -14.23 -25.23
C ILE A 349 4.87 -14.46 -26.69
N MET A 350 4.06 -14.01 -27.64
CA MET A 350 4.29 -14.21 -29.08
C MET A 350 5.30 -13.21 -29.67
N ASN A 351 5.69 -12.17 -28.94
CA ASN A 351 6.66 -11.16 -29.36
C ASN A 351 7.76 -10.96 -28.31
N PRO A 352 8.79 -11.84 -28.27
CA PRO A 352 9.89 -11.76 -27.30
C PRO A 352 10.70 -10.46 -27.38
N ASP A 353 10.82 -9.84 -28.52
CA ASP A 353 11.56 -8.57 -28.70
C ASP A 353 10.82 -7.45 -27.97
N GLN A 354 9.51 -7.29 -28.20
CA GLN A 354 8.69 -6.33 -27.49
C GLN A 354 8.69 -6.58 -25.97
N GLN A 355 8.63 -7.85 -25.55
CA GLN A 355 8.72 -8.21 -24.15
C GLN A 355 10.05 -7.74 -23.54
N SER A 356 11.16 -7.93 -24.25
CA SER A 356 12.50 -7.53 -23.82
C SER A 356 12.66 -6.01 -23.73
N GLU A 357 12.12 -5.26 -24.71
CA GLU A 357 12.12 -3.81 -24.71
C GLU A 357 11.34 -3.22 -23.52
N LEU A 358 10.12 -3.72 -23.28
CA LEU A 358 9.31 -3.31 -22.14
C LEU A 358 9.97 -3.66 -20.82
N ALA A 359 10.59 -4.83 -20.68
CA ALA A 359 11.31 -5.25 -19.48
C ALA A 359 12.52 -4.33 -19.20
N ALA A 360 13.29 -3.97 -20.21
CA ALA A 360 14.40 -3.05 -20.05
C ALA A 360 13.93 -1.64 -19.61
N ALA A 361 12.86 -1.12 -20.22
CA ALA A 361 12.26 0.14 -19.83
C ALA A 361 11.66 0.09 -18.41
N ALA A 362 11.04 -1.03 -18.01
CA ALA A 362 10.53 -1.25 -16.67
C ALA A 362 11.63 -1.17 -15.61
N ILE A 363 12.80 -1.80 -15.85
CA ILE A 363 13.97 -1.70 -14.94
C ILE A 363 14.40 -0.23 -14.78
N ILE A 364 14.45 0.53 -15.86
CA ILE A 364 14.84 1.95 -15.81
C ILE A 364 13.82 2.73 -14.98
N ARG A 365 12.53 2.56 -15.24
CA ARG A 365 11.44 3.26 -14.56
C ARG A 365 11.40 2.93 -13.06
N SER A 366 11.69 1.69 -12.66
CA SER A 366 11.66 1.28 -11.25
C SER A 366 12.67 2.04 -10.37
N ARG A 367 13.75 2.58 -10.96
CA ARG A 367 14.76 3.38 -10.24
C ARG A 367 14.20 4.67 -9.62
N ASP A 368 13.09 5.19 -10.16
CA ASP A 368 12.43 6.35 -9.58
C ASP A 368 11.87 6.07 -8.17
N PHE A 369 11.70 4.81 -7.82
CA PHE A 369 11.18 4.33 -6.55
C PHE A 369 12.26 3.68 -5.66
N GLU A 370 13.54 3.72 -6.07
CA GLU A 370 14.62 3.11 -5.30
C GLU A 370 14.79 3.75 -3.91
N THR A 371 15.31 2.99 -2.97
CA THR A 371 15.53 3.41 -1.58
C THR A 371 16.34 4.71 -1.47
N ARG A 372 17.38 4.91 -2.29
CA ARG A 372 18.20 6.14 -2.23
C ARG A 372 17.43 7.39 -2.64
N ALA A 373 16.63 7.31 -3.70
CA ALA A 373 15.78 8.41 -4.16
C ALA A 373 14.71 8.74 -3.09
N PHE A 374 14.10 7.72 -2.53
CA PHE A 374 13.16 7.85 -1.43
C PHE A 374 13.78 8.56 -0.22
N MET A 375 14.94 8.11 0.26
CA MET A 375 15.57 8.69 1.46
C MET A 375 15.92 10.17 1.26
N ARG A 376 16.41 10.57 0.07
CA ARG A 376 16.62 11.99 -0.24
C ARG A 376 15.29 12.76 -0.16
N ARG A 377 14.25 12.26 -0.86
CA ARG A 377 12.94 12.93 -0.89
C ARG A 377 12.29 13.03 0.50
N ALA A 378 12.42 12.01 1.34
CA ALA A 378 11.89 12.02 2.71
C ALA A 378 12.56 13.13 3.55
N ARG A 379 13.89 13.31 3.42
CA ARG A 379 14.62 14.41 4.10
C ARG A 379 14.21 15.78 3.59
N ASP A 380 14.08 15.94 2.27
CA ASP A 380 13.66 17.21 1.66
C ASP A 380 12.27 17.61 2.14
N LEU A 381 11.31 16.67 2.13
CA LEU A 381 9.95 16.90 2.61
C LEU A 381 9.93 17.30 4.10
N TRP A 382 10.72 16.63 4.94
CA TRP A 382 10.81 17.01 6.34
C TRP A 382 11.40 18.41 6.53
N ALA A 383 12.42 18.76 5.76
CA ALA A 383 13.00 20.10 5.78
C ALA A 383 11.97 21.16 5.35
N ASP A 384 11.07 20.85 4.41
CA ASP A 384 9.96 21.73 4.01
C ASP A 384 8.96 21.92 5.16
N VAL A 385 8.54 20.84 5.85
CA VAL A 385 7.67 20.90 7.03
C VAL A 385 8.26 21.83 8.09
N VAL A 386 9.56 21.68 8.38
CA VAL A 386 10.25 22.53 9.38
C VAL A 386 10.32 24.00 8.96
N ARG A 387 10.45 24.28 7.66
CA ARG A 387 10.48 25.66 7.14
C ARG A 387 9.12 26.35 7.22
N GLN A 388 8.07 25.64 6.79
CA GLN A 388 6.70 26.17 6.76
C GLN A 388 6.13 26.50 8.14
N SER A 389 6.46 25.72 9.16
CA SER A 389 6.01 25.99 10.53
C SER A 389 6.76 27.13 11.23
N ARG A 390 7.72 27.78 10.57
CA ARG A 390 8.42 28.98 11.08
C ARG A 390 7.83 30.30 10.57
N THR A 391 7.01 30.24 9.54
CA THR A 391 6.28 31.37 8.94
C THR A 391 4.86 31.45 9.49
#